data_f2503cda861a7f6e5b732347f86b6291
#
_entry.id   f2503cda861a7f6e5b732347f86b6291
#
_cell.length_a   1.000
_cell.length_b   1.000
_cell.length_c   1.000
_cell.angle_alpha   90.00
_cell.angle_beta   90.00
_cell.angle_gamma   90.00
#
_symmetry.space_group_name_H-M   'P 1'
#
loop_
_entity.id
_entity.type
_entity.pdbx_description
1 polymer ?
#
loop_
_entity_poly.entity_id
_entity_poly.type
_entity_poly.pdbx_seq_one_letter_code
_entity_poly.pdbx_strand_id
1 'polypeptide(L)'
;MNPVMKLPSVPVWSHWPTERLREEKETNPRSYSRGFEQRAFSDSERMFPSFPLCFTPGIVTGDIARRGWPTFAGVDLSGPKRRGNVIFVVAVDPLSQRRYPIEILRGDWKSPEVAAQLAGVNTRHPNLRIIMVENNGYQQALIDWIKQTPGENQYWFKVEAYTTGFETKVNPTYGLPGLEVEFKNKAWVVPSSEFEGHPPHCSCGWCVWVREVTDYPMGAEQDSVMAHQFAREAISKWGTGITVGVAQGGASLGTR
;
A
#
# COMPACT_ATOMS: atom_id res chain seq x y z
N MET A 1 15.81 -6.01 -8.00
CA MET A 1 16.18 -4.94 -8.93
C MET A 1 16.58 -5.59 -10.23
N ASN A 2 15.77 -5.47 -11.27
CA ASN A 2 16.40 -5.46 -12.57
C ASN A 2 17.36 -4.29 -12.53
N PRO A 3 18.65 -4.47 -12.80
CA PRO A 3 19.51 -3.32 -13.00
C PRO A 3 18.78 -2.46 -14.02
N VAL A 4 18.45 -1.22 -13.63
CA VAL A 4 18.15 -0.19 -14.62
C VAL A 4 19.34 -0.27 -15.55
N MET A 5 19.18 -0.88 -16.72
CA MET A 5 20.19 -0.83 -17.74
C MET A 5 20.37 0.67 -18.00
N LYS A 6 21.37 1.26 -17.33
CA LYS A 6 21.91 2.52 -17.81
C LYS A 6 22.21 2.22 -19.25
N LEU A 7 21.47 2.85 -20.16
CA LEU A 7 21.79 2.76 -21.58
C LEU A 7 23.29 2.93 -21.67
N PRO A 8 24.03 1.96 -22.22
CA PRO A 8 25.44 2.13 -22.38
C PRO A 8 25.62 3.48 -23.08
N SER A 9 26.60 4.26 -22.65
CA SER A 9 26.91 5.56 -23.24
C SER A 9 27.14 5.47 -24.76
N VAL A 10 27.34 4.27 -25.26
CA VAL A 10 27.47 3.94 -26.69
C VAL A 10 26.56 2.74 -26.98
N PRO A 11 25.57 2.87 -27.87
CA PRO A 11 24.73 1.74 -28.29
C PRO A 11 25.59 0.67 -28.97
N VAL A 12 25.32 -0.58 -28.64
CA VAL A 12 25.99 -1.75 -29.25
C VAL A 12 25.64 -1.86 -30.75
N TRP A 13 24.52 -1.25 -31.17
CA TRP A 13 24.03 -1.30 -32.55
C TRP A 13 24.25 0.05 -33.26
N SER A 14 25.06 0.04 -34.33
CA SER A 14 25.27 1.22 -35.16
C SER A 14 24.01 1.78 -35.83
N HIS A 15 23.01 0.95 -36.09
CA HIS A 15 21.70 1.36 -36.64
C HIS A 15 20.81 2.12 -35.68
N TRP A 16 21.08 2.06 -34.36
CA TRP A 16 20.35 2.72 -33.30
C TRP A 16 21.27 3.58 -32.44
N PRO A 17 21.75 4.70 -32.97
CA PRO A 17 22.56 5.63 -32.18
C PRO A 17 21.74 6.23 -31.05
N THR A 18 22.40 6.78 -30.03
CA THR A 18 21.80 7.30 -28.82
C THR A 18 20.68 8.33 -29.09
N GLU A 19 20.90 9.20 -30.09
CA GLU A 19 19.91 10.21 -30.47
C GLU A 19 18.64 9.59 -31.02
N ARG A 20 18.76 8.61 -31.90
CA ARG A 20 17.62 7.87 -32.44
C ARG A 20 16.85 7.08 -31.37
N LEU A 21 17.58 6.48 -30.41
CA LEU A 21 16.95 5.78 -29.29
C LEU A 21 16.18 6.76 -28.40
N ARG A 22 16.69 7.98 -28.19
CA ARG A 22 16.01 9.02 -27.43
C ARG A 22 14.76 9.51 -28.17
N GLU A 23 14.87 9.79 -29.46
CA GLU A 23 13.74 10.18 -30.30
C GLU A 23 12.64 9.12 -30.32
N GLU A 24 12.99 7.83 -30.48
CA GLU A 24 12.04 6.73 -30.42
C GLU A 24 11.38 6.62 -29.06
N LYS A 25 12.11 6.84 -27.96
CA LYS A 25 11.54 6.84 -26.62
C LYS A 25 10.54 7.97 -26.42
N GLU A 26 10.79 9.14 -26.98
CA GLU A 26 9.90 10.31 -26.88
C GLU A 26 8.68 10.18 -27.81
N THR A 27 8.86 9.70 -29.05
CA THR A 27 7.78 9.63 -30.04
C THR A 27 6.94 8.37 -29.92
N ASN A 28 7.57 7.24 -29.58
CA ASN A 28 6.92 5.93 -29.49
C ASN A 28 7.26 5.19 -28.20
N PRO A 29 6.95 5.74 -27.03
CA PRO A 29 7.39 5.21 -25.74
C PRO A 29 6.97 3.75 -25.50
N ARG A 30 5.82 3.36 -26.02
CA ARG A 30 5.31 1.99 -25.92
C ARG A 30 6.15 0.99 -26.72
N SER A 31 6.45 1.33 -27.97
CA SER A 31 7.30 0.51 -28.85
C SER A 31 8.71 0.44 -28.32
N TYR A 32 9.23 1.56 -27.82
CA TYR A 32 10.55 1.63 -27.19
C TYR A 32 10.64 0.71 -25.97
N SER A 33 9.71 0.81 -25.05
CA SER A 33 9.70 -0.02 -23.83
C SER A 33 9.62 -1.52 -24.16
N ARG A 34 8.82 -1.90 -25.14
CA ARG A 34 8.69 -3.30 -25.56
C ARG A 34 9.92 -3.82 -26.32
N GLY A 35 10.41 -3.03 -27.26
CA GLY A 35 11.49 -3.43 -28.15
C GLY A 35 12.88 -3.31 -27.54
N PHE A 36 13.16 -2.23 -26.83
CA PHE A 36 14.51 -1.92 -26.33
C PHE A 36 14.66 -2.16 -24.82
N GLU A 37 13.66 -1.82 -24.01
CA GLU A 37 13.72 -2.04 -22.56
C GLU A 37 13.19 -3.41 -22.15
N GLN A 38 12.61 -4.18 -23.09
CA GLN A 38 11.97 -5.48 -22.86
C GLN A 38 10.92 -5.44 -21.74
N ARG A 39 10.21 -4.30 -21.65
CA ARG A 39 9.12 -4.09 -20.70
C ARG A 39 7.78 -4.26 -21.41
N ALA A 40 6.81 -4.85 -20.73
CA ALA A 40 5.48 -5.05 -21.28
C ALA A 40 4.77 -3.73 -21.59
N PHE A 41 5.10 -2.64 -20.87
CA PHE A 41 4.47 -1.32 -20.98
C PHE A 41 5.47 -0.19 -20.73
N SER A 42 5.13 1.01 -21.20
CA SER A 42 5.91 2.23 -21.03
C SER A 42 5.59 2.92 -19.69
N ASP A 43 6.47 3.81 -19.25
CA ASP A 43 6.24 4.62 -18.05
C ASP A 43 4.98 5.50 -18.17
N SER A 44 4.59 5.91 -19.37
CA SER A 44 3.36 6.68 -19.62
C SER A 44 2.06 5.88 -19.45
N GLU A 45 2.14 4.56 -19.43
CA GLU A 45 0.99 3.67 -19.20
C GLU A 45 0.81 3.31 -17.72
N ARG A 46 1.73 3.73 -16.85
CA ARG A 46 1.68 3.49 -15.40
C ARG A 46 0.78 4.50 -14.71
N MET A 47 -0.02 4.02 -13.78
CA MET A 47 -0.84 4.91 -12.97
C MET A 47 -0.02 5.60 -11.87
N PHE A 48 1.06 4.99 -11.38
CA PHE A 48 1.85 5.45 -10.24
C PHE A 48 3.32 5.74 -10.58
N PRO A 49 3.61 6.66 -11.52
CA PRO A 49 4.99 6.97 -11.91
C PRO A 49 5.79 7.60 -10.76
N SER A 50 5.14 8.24 -9.79
CA SER A 50 5.80 8.87 -8.64
C SER A 50 6.10 7.91 -7.48
N PHE A 51 5.63 6.67 -7.52
CA PHE A 51 5.83 5.70 -6.44
C PHE A 51 7.30 5.51 -6.04
N PRO A 52 8.28 5.41 -6.97
CA PRO A 52 9.69 5.28 -6.61
C PRO A 52 10.26 6.46 -5.83
N LEU A 53 9.63 7.65 -5.89
CA LEU A 53 10.05 8.83 -5.12
C LEU A 53 9.84 8.65 -3.61
N CYS A 54 9.04 7.67 -3.22
CA CYS A 54 8.75 7.34 -1.83
C CYS A 54 9.76 6.35 -1.23
N PHE A 55 10.62 5.73 -2.03
CA PHE A 55 11.59 4.75 -1.56
C PHE A 55 12.63 5.41 -0.67
N THR A 56 12.74 4.92 0.56
CA THR A 56 13.59 5.53 1.57
C THR A 56 14.51 4.47 2.16
N PRO A 57 15.83 4.57 1.93
CA PRO A 57 16.80 3.68 2.52
C PRO A 57 16.96 3.92 4.02
N GLY A 58 17.43 2.92 4.73
CA GLY A 58 17.75 3.02 6.16
C GLY A 58 16.55 3.05 7.10
N ILE A 59 15.32 2.93 6.58
CA ILE A 59 14.13 2.75 7.41
C ILE A 59 13.99 1.26 7.77
N VAL A 60 13.90 0.99 9.06
CA VAL A 60 13.65 -0.35 9.60
C VAL A 60 12.21 -0.42 10.10
N THR A 61 11.41 -1.30 9.52
CA THR A 61 9.97 -1.42 9.83
C THR A 61 9.71 -1.74 11.29
N GLY A 62 10.57 -2.57 11.92
CA GLY A 62 10.51 -2.87 13.35
C GLY A 62 10.70 -1.64 14.24
N ASP A 63 11.53 -0.66 13.84
CA ASP A 63 11.71 0.59 14.57
C ASP A 63 10.47 1.46 14.51
N ILE A 64 9.83 1.52 13.34
CA ILE A 64 8.56 2.23 13.16
C ILE A 64 7.47 1.59 14.02
N ALA A 65 7.35 0.26 13.99
CA ALA A 65 6.36 -0.45 14.80
C ALA A 65 6.51 -0.17 16.32
N ARG A 66 7.75 -0.02 16.80
CA ARG A 66 8.03 0.29 18.22
C ARG A 66 7.70 1.73 18.63
N ARG A 67 7.47 2.66 17.68
CA ARG A 67 7.13 4.06 18.01
C ARG A 67 5.75 4.23 18.62
N GLY A 68 4.91 3.21 18.58
CA GLY A 68 3.56 3.28 19.14
C GLY A 68 2.61 4.19 18.36
N TRP A 69 2.91 4.45 17.10
CA TRP A 69 2.05 5.26 16.23
C TRP A 69 0.73 4.56 15.91
N PRO A 70 -0.35 5.33 15.64
CA PRO A 70 -1.58 4.73 15.16
C PRO A 70 -1.32 3.89 13.90
N THR A 71 -1.85 2.68 13.92
CA THR A 71 -1.65 1.69 12.86
C THR A 71 -2.98 1.36 12.21
N PHE A 72 -2.97 1.08 10.93
CA PHE A 72 -4.14 0.79 10.11
C PHE A 72 -3.83 -0.40 9.21
N ALA A 73 -4.89 -1.10 8.81
CA ALA A 73 -4.72 -2.19 7.85
C ALA A 73 -5.80 -2.14 6.76
N GLY A 74 -5.40 -2.50 5.55
CA GLY A 74 -6.28 -2.81 4.45
C GLY A 74 -6.20 -4.28 4.11
N VAL A 75 -7.33 -4.90 3.83
CA VAL A 75 -7.43 -6.32 3.54
C VAL A 75 -8.16 -6.52 2.22
N ASP A 76 -7.47 -7.12 1.27
CA ASP A 76 -8.06 -7.62 0.04
C ASP A 76 -8.22 -9.13 0.12
N LEU A 77 -9.46 -9.59 0.03
CA LEU A 77 -9.80 -10.99 0.11
C LEU A 77 -10.03 -11.56 -1.28
N SER A 78 -9.19 -12.48 -1.69
CA SER A 78 -9.42 -13.22 -2.92
C SER A 78 -10.70 -14.06 -2.82
N GLY A 79 -11.54 -13.99 -3.85
CA GLY A 79 -12.70 -14.87 -3.93
C GLY A 79 -12.28 -16.34 -4.11
N PRO A 80 -13.23 -17.28 -3.98
CA PRO A 80 -12.95 -18.73 -3.96
C PRO A 80 -12.25 -19.27 -5.24
N LYS A 81 -12.17 -18.47 -6.28
CA LYS A 81 -11.51 -18.82 -7.56
C LYS A 81 -10.16 -18.13 -7.76
N ARG A 82 -9.76 -17.23 -6.88
CA ARG A 82 -8.48 -16.51 -6.94
C ARG A 82 -7.64 -16.89 -5.73
N ARG A 83 -6.32 -16.89 -5.90
CA ARG A 83 -5.36 -17.13 -4.83
C ARG A 83 -4.75 -15.79 -4.42
N GLY A 84 -4.50 -15.62 -3.14
CA GLY A 84 -3.70 -14.51 -2.65
C GLY A 84 -4.48 -13.44 -1.87
N ASN A 85 -4.97 -13.76 -0.67
CA ASN A 85 -5.39 -12.71 0.28
C ASN A 85 -4.19 -11.83 0.64
N VAL A 86 -4.44 -10.54 0.80
CA VAL A 86 -3.41 -9.57 1.19
C VAL A 86 -3.86 -8.79 2.41
N ILE A 87 -2.98 -8.65 3.39
CA ILE A 87 -3.13 -7.74 4.53
C ILE A 87 -1.98 -6.74 4.44
N PHE A 88 -2.31 -5.47 4.26
CA PHE A 88 -1.37 -4.36 4.16
C PHE A 88 -1.46 -3.51 5.42
N VAL A 89 -0.37 -3.43 6.20
CA VAL A 89 -0.33 -2.73 7.48
C VAL A 89 0.53 -1.48 7.38
N VAL A 90 0.00 -0.36 7.87
CA VAL A 90 0.64 0.94 7.79
C VAL A 90 0.57 1.68 9.12
N ALA A 91 1.67 2.26 9.56
CA ALA A 91 1.73 3.20 10.67
C ALA A 91 1.71 4.64 10.16
N VAL A 92 1.08 5.53 10.91
CA VAL A 92 1.01 6.96 10.58
C VAL A 92 1.73 7.77 11.66
N ASP A 93 2.71 8.55 11.24
CA ASP A 93 3.36 9.52 12.13
C ASP A 93 2.34 10.62 12.51
N PRO A 94 1.98 10.77 13.77
CA PRO A 94 0.96 11.72 14.19
C PRO A 94 1.37 13.19 13.97
N LEU A 95 2.67 13.47 13.88
CA LEU A 95 3.19 14.83 13.68
C LEU A 95 3.25 15.21 12.20
N SER A 96 3.92 14.38 11.39
CA SER A 96 4.12 14.67 9.96
C SER A 96 3.00 14.17 9.06
N GLN A 97 2.11 13.32 9.58
CA GLN A 97 1.05 12.62 8.83
C GLN A 97 1.61 11.71 7.72
N ARG A 98 2.90 11.44 7.73
CA ARG A 98 3.52 10.49 6.81
C ARG A 98 3.12 9.06 7.15
N ARG A 99 3.00 8.25 6.13
CA ARG A 99 2.51 6.88 6.16
C ARG A 99 3.65 5.93 5.89
N TYR A 100 3.84 4.99 6.80
CA TYR A 100 4.93 4.02 6.78
C TYR A 100 4.34 2.62 6.66
N PRO A 101 4.37 1.98 5.50
CA PRO A 101 4.10 0.55 5.43
C PRO A 101 5.04 -0.18 6.39
N ILE A 102 4.51 -1.07 7.23
CA ILE A 102 5.29 -1.77 8.25
C ILE A 102 5.20 -3.30 8.14
N GLU A 103 4.15 -3.81 7.53
CA GLU A 103 4.00 -5.25 7.30
C GLU A 103 3.09 -5.50 6.10
N ILE A 104 3.44 -6.47 5.26
CA ILE A 104 2.63 -6.91 4.13
C ILE A 104 2.58 -8.43 4.14
N LEU A 105 1.40 -8.98 4.44
CA LEU A 105 1.16 -10.41 4.47
C LEU A 105 0.41 -10.84 3.23
N ARG A 106 0.81 -11.96 2.65
CA ARG A 106 0.12 -12.60 1.53
C ARG A 106 0.00 -14.10 1.79
N GLY A 107 -1.14 -14.66 1.40
CA GLY A 107 -1.34 -16.10 1.52
C GLY A 107 -2.70 -16.57 1.02
N ASP A 108 -2.80 -17.86 0.77
CA ASP A 108 -4.04 -18.55 0.37
C ASP A 108 -4.83 -18.97 1.62
N TRP A 109 -5.33 -18.00 2.37
CA TRP A 109 -6.02 -18.26 3.64
C TRP A 109 -7.53 -18.40 3.45
N LYS A 110 -8.11 -19.34 4.18
CA LYS A 110 -9.56 -19.39 4.38
C LYS A 110 -9.98 -18.37 5.45
N SER A 111 -11.27 -18.05 5.54
CA SER A 111 -11.76 -17.04 6.47
C SER A 111 -11.28 -17.19 7.92
N PRO A 112 -11.27 -18.39 8.53
CA PRO A 112 -10.75 -18.55 9.88
C PRO A 112 -9.26 -18.24 10.00
N GLU A 113 -8.49 -18.56 8.95
CA GLU A 113 -7.05 -18.29 8.90
C GLU A 113 -6.79 -16.80 8.70
N VAL A 114 -7.59 -16.10 7.88
CA VAL A 114 -7.54 -14.64 7.77
C VAL A 114 -7.81 -13.99 9.12
N ALA A 115 -8.83 -14.43 9.86
CA ALA A 115 -9.11 -13.92 11.20
C ALA A 115 -7.93 -14.14 12.16
N ALA A 116 -7.27 -15.31 12.09
CA ALA A 116 -6.07 -15.59 12.88
C ALA A 116 -4.89 -14.69 12.49
N GLN A 117 -4.70 -14.41 11.18
CA GLN A 117 -3.67 -13.47 10.72
C GLN A 117 -3.94 -12.06 11.25
N LEU A 118 -5.19 -11.59 11.22
CA LEU A 118 -5.56 -10.27 11.74
C LEU A 118 -5.37 -10.18 13.26
N ALA A 119 -5.68 -11.22 13.99
CA ALA A 119 -5.36 -11.32 15.43
C ALA A 119 -3.85 -11.22 15.66
N GLY A 120 -3.06 -11.94 14.86
CA GLY A 120 -1.59 -11.85 14.88
C GLY A 120 -1.06 -10.45 14.57
N VAL A 121 -1.66 -9.77 13.58
CA VAL A 121 -1.33 -8.36 13.27
C VAL A 121 -1.61 -7.47 14.48
N ASN A 122 -2.78 -7.62 15.13
CA ASN A 122 -3.10 -6.83 16.31
C ASN A 122 -2.12 -7.09 17.47
N THR A 123 -1.66 -8.33 17.65
CA THR A 123 -0.67 -8.68 18.68
C THR A 123 0.68 -8.00 18.40
N ARG A 124 1.13 -8.00 17.15
CA ARG A 124 2.39 -7.35 16.75
C ARG A 124 2.29 -5.83 16.72
N HIS A 125 1.09 -5.29 16.44
CA HIS A 125 0.81 -3.87 16.30
C HIS A 125 -0.35 -3.46 17.23
N PRO A 126 -0.13 -3.33 18.54
CA PRO A 126 -1.20 -3.09 19.52
C PRO A 126 -1.90 -1.74 19.36
N ASN A 127 -1.35 -0.84 18.56
CA ASN A 127 -1.97 0.45 18.21
C ASN A 127 -2.79 0.39 16.92
N LEU A 128 -3.14 -0.80 16.45
CA LEU A 128 -4.05 -1.00 15.33
C LEU A 128 -5.43 -0.39 15.67
N ARG A 129 -5.94 0.50 14.80
CA ARG A 129 -7.16 1.27 15.00
C ARG A 129 -8.30 0.79 14.13
N ILE A 130 -8.05 0.71 12.84
CA ILE A 130 -9.05 0.33 11.85
C ILE A 130 -8.45 -0.70 10.91
N ILE A 131 -9.23 -1.73 10.63
CA ILE A 131 -9.02 -2.65 9.52
C ILE A 131 -10.13 -2.38 8.51
N MET A 132 -9.74 -1.99 7.30
CA MET A 132 -10.65 -1.81 6.18
C MET A 132 -10.65 -3.05 5.31
N VAL A 133 -11.82 -3.61 5.04
CA VAL A 133 -11.97 -4.83 4.23
C VAL A 133 -12.91 -4.56 3.07
N GLU A 134 -12.62 -5.08 1.88
CA GLU A 134 -13.53 -4.93 0.74
C GLU A 134 -14.91 -5.56 1.01
N ASN A 135 -16.00 -4.89 0.67
CA ASN A 135 -17.37 -5.38 0.87
C ASN A 135 -17.81 -6.33 -0.24
N ASN A 136 -17.39 -7.54 -0.18
CA ASN A 136 -17.88 -8.62 -1.04
C ASN A 136 -18.40 -9.73 -0.12
N GLY A 137 -19.61 -10.06 -0.05
CA GLY A 137 -20.34 -11.04 0.79
C GLY A 137 -19.55 -11.96 1.76
N TYR A 138 -18.24 -12.08 1.59
CA TYR A 138 -17.33 -12.87 2.43
C TYR A 138 -16.93 -12.16 3.73
N GLN A 139 -17.08 -10.84 3.78
CA GLN A 139 -16.64 -10.01 4.89
C GLN A 139 -17.52 -10.11 6.10
N GLN A 140 -18.83 -10.24 5.91
CA GLN A 140 -19.73 -10.39 7.05
C GLN A 140 -19.32 -11.62 7.84
N ALA A 141 -18.99 -12.71 7.15
CA ALA A 141 -18.47 -13.91 7.80
C ALA A 141 -17.14 -13.64 8.55
N LEU A 142 -16.23 -12.87 7.97
CA LEU A 142 -14.97 -12.50 8.63
C LEU A 142 -15.21 -11.62 9.87
N ILE A 143 -16.08 -10.62 9.75
CA ILE A 143 -16.49 -9.75 10.86
C ILE A 143 -17.12 -10.56 11.96
N ASP A 144 -18.02 -11.48 11.62
CA ASP A 144 -18.70 -12.34 12.56
C ASP A 144 -17.73 -13.32 13.24
N TRP A 145 -16.76 -13.85 12.50
CA TRP A 145 -15.67 -14.66 13.05
C TRP A 145 -14.80 -13.91 14.03
N ILE A 146 -14.39 -12.69 13.70
CA ILE A 146 -13.60 -11.84 14.61
C ILE A 146 -14.39 -11.53 15.87
N LYS A 147 -15.70 -11.28 15.76
CA LYS A 147 -16.57 -11.01 16.91
C LYS A 147 -16.89 -12.25 17.75
N GLN A 148 -16.90 -13.42 17.15
CA GLN A 148 -17.25 -14.69 17.81
C GLN A 148 -16.04 -15.41 18.39
N THR A 149 -14.81 -14.99 18.06
CA THR A 149 -13.62 -15.62 18.63
C THR A 149 -13.55 -15.24 20.12
N PRO A 150 -13.98 -16.13 21.05
CA PRO A 150 -13.92 -15.83 22.47
C PRO A 150 -12.45 -15.91 22.87
N GLY A 151 -11.89 -14.83 23.30
CA GLY A 151 -10.55 -14.78 23.81
C GLY A 151 -10.42 -13.63 24.79
N GLU A 152 -9.55 -13.78 25.76
CA GLU A 152 -9.14 -12.77 26.73
C GLU A 152 -8.60 -11.48 26.07
N ASN A 153 -8.55 -11.46 24.75
CA ASN A 153 -8.10 -10.33 23.93
C ASN A 153 -9.30 -9.53 23.44
N GLN A 154 -9.68 -8.52 24.18
CA GLN A 154 -10.46 -7.44 23.62
C GLN A 154 -9.67 -6.84 22.45
N TYR A 155 -10.11 -7.12 21.20
CA TYR A 155 -9.52 -6.46 20.03
C TYR A 155 -9.90 -4.97 20.06
N TRP A 156 -8.89 -4.11 20.17
CA TRP A 156 -9.07 -2.67 20.24
C TRP A 156 -9.20 -1.99 18.87
N PHE A 157 -9.25 -2.79 17.81
CA PHE A 157 -9.42 -2.31 16.46
C PHE A 157 -10.88 -2.44 15.98
N LYS A 158 -11.26 -1.56 15.08
CA LYS A 158 -12.55 -1.58 14.42
C LYS A 158 -12.41 -2.20 13.03
N VAL A 159 -13.27 -3.13 12.69
CA VAL A 159 -13.38 -3.66 11.32
C VAL A 159 -14.46 -2.91 10.58
N GLU A 160 -14.09 -2.33 9.45
CA GLU A 160 -14.95 -1.53 8.58
C GLU A 160 -15.05 -2.17 7.20
N ALA A 161 -16.24 -2.22 6.65
CA ALA A 161 -16.47 -2.64 5.29
C ALA A 161 -16.30 -1.45 4.33
N TYR A 162 -15.61 -1.67 3.21
CA TYR A 162 -15.46 -0.69 2.14
C TYR A 162 -16.09 -1.22 0.86
N THR A 163 -17.11 -0.53 0.36
CA THR A 163 -17.77 -0.93 -0.88
C THR A 163 -17.03 -0.32 -2.07
N THR A 164 -16.40 -1.16 -2.87
CA THR A 164 -15.73 -0.76 -4.10
C THR A 164 -16.71 -0.79 -5.27
N GLY A 165 -16.92 0.36 -5.90
CA GLY A 165 -17.57 0.48 -7.19
C GLY A 165 -16.57 0.95 -8.25
N PHE A 166 -16.95 0.91 -9.51
CA PHE A 166 -16.11 1.47 -10.58
C PHE A 166 -15.75 2.93 -10.31
N GLU A 167 -16.72 3.74 -9.92
CA GLU A 167 -16.51 5.16 -9.60
C GLU A 167 -15.52 5.37 -8.45
N THR A 168 -15.60 4.55 -7.38
CA THR A 168 -14.66 4.64 -6.28
C THR A 168 -13.23 4.29 -6.67
N LYS A 169 -13.04 3.40 -7.64
CA LYS A 169 -11.71 3.05 -8.15
C LYS A 169 -11.09 4.15 -9.01
N VAL A 170 -11.89 4.88 -9.79
CA VAL A 170 -11.39 5.89 -10.74
C VAL A 170 -11.44 7.33 -10.21
N ASN A 171 -12.04 7.58 -9.05
CA ASN A 171 -12.13 8.92 -8.49
C ASN A 171 -10.75 9.51 -8.18
N PRO A 172 -10.41 10.72 -8.67
CA PRO A 172 -9.09 11.30 -8.50
C PRO A 172 -8.75 11.70 -7.06
N THR A 173 -9.74 11.86 -6.20
CA THR A 173 -9.55 12.32 -4.83
C THR A 173 -9.44 11.16 -3.84
N TYR A 174 -10.41 10.26 -3.87
CA TYR A 174 -10.49 9.15 -2.91
C TYR A 174 -10.29 7.76 -3.54
N GLY A 175 -10.22 7.67 -4.85
CA GLY A 175 -9.91 6.41 -5.55
C GLY A 175 -8.41 6.18 -5.72
N LEU A 176 -8.09 5.16 -6.51
CA LEU A 176 -6.69 4.79 -6.82
C LEU A 176 -5.85 5.95 -7.39
N PRO A 177 -6.37 6.83 -8.28
CA PRO A 177 -5.58 7.96 -8.76
C PRO A 177 -5.13 8.91 -7.64
N GLY A 178 -5.84 8.97 -6.51
CA GLY A 178 -5.43 9.75 -5.33
C GLY A 178 -4.14 9.25 -4.71
N LEU A 179 -3.79 7.96 -4.83
CA LEU A 179 -2.49 7.43 -4.38
C LEU A 179 -1.33 8.07 -5.14
N GLU A 180 -1.46 8.33 -6.45
CA GLU A 180 -0.42 8.99 -7.22
C GLU A 180 -0.14 10.41 -6.70
N VAL A 181 -1.19 11.15 -6.33
CA VAL A 181 -1.03 12.48 -5.72
C VAL A 181 -0.26 12.37 -4.40
N GLU A 182 -0.55 11.36 -3.59
CA GLU A 182 0.13 11.13 -2.33
C GLU A 182 1.59 10.68 -2.53
N PHE A 183 1.89 9.86 -3.52
CA PHE A 183 3.25 9.49 -3.88
C PHE A 183 4.05 10.69 -4.36
N LYS A 184 3.49 11.51 -5.25
CA LYS A 184 4.10 12.74 -5.73
C LYS A 184 4.46 13.69 -4.60
N ASN A 185 3.59 13.80 -3.60
CA ASN A 185 3.79 14.62 -2.41
C ASN A 185 4.64 13.95 -1.32
N LYS A 186 5.15 12.73 -1.58
CA LYS A 186 5.95 11.95 -0.62
C LYS A 186 5.25 11.76 0.74
N ALA A 187 3.93 11.61 0.69
CA ALA A 187 3.14 11.31 1.88
C ALA A 187 3.39 9.88 2.39
N TRP A 188 3.91 9.00 1.53
CA TRP A 188 4.34 7.66 1.86
C TRP A 188 5.85 7.59 2.02
N VAL A 189 6.31 6.81 2.98
CA VAL A 189 7.72 6.51 3.22
C VAL A 189 7.88 4.99 3.11
N VAL A 190 8.38 4.54 1.98
CA VAL A 190 8.48 3.11 1.66
C VAL A 190 9.87 2.61 2.03
N PRO A 191 10.00 1.71 3.02
CA PRO A 191 11.28 1.16 3.44
C PRO A 191 11.92 0.33 2.33
N SER A 192 12.92 0.87 1.64
CA SER A 192 13.53 0.19 0.50
C SER A 192 14.35 -1.04 0.91
N SER A 193 14.82 -1.10 2.15
CA SER A 193 15.51 -2.25 2.73
C SER A 193 14.69 -3.53 2.75
N GLU A 194 13.35 -3.44 2.70
CA GLU A 194 12.45 -4.59 2.73
C GLU A 194 12.36 -5.35 1.39
N PHE A 195 12.87 -4.77 0.31
CA PHE A 195 12.82 -5.38 -1.02
C PHE A 195 14.10 -5.20 -1.85
N GLU A 196 14.93 -4.20 -1.55
CA GLU A 196 16.22 -4.03 -2.21
C GLU A 196 17.15 -5.21 -1.92
N GLY A 197 17.83 -5.70 -2.96
CA GLY A 197 18.69 -6.87 -2.86
C GLY A 197 17.98 -8.22 -2.91
N HIS A 198 16.65 -8.25 -2.92
CA HIS A 198 15.91 -9.49 -3.12
C HIS A 198 15.99 -9.97 -4.58
N PRO A 199 15.89 -11.28 -4.83
CA PRO A 199 15.89 -11.82 -6.19
C PRO A 199 14.75 -11.23 -7.04
N PRO A 200 14.93 -11.11 -8.38
CA PRO A 200 13.94 -10.50 -9.27
C PRO A 200 12.53 -11.12 -9.19
N HIS A 201 12.45 -12.40 -8.85
CA HIS A 201 11.18 -13.15 -8.74
C HIS A 201 10.80 -13.46 -7.27
N CYS A 202 11.29 -12.66 -6.33
CA CYS A 202 10.92 -12.82 -4.93
C CYS A 202 9.40 -12.71 -4.77
N SER A 203 8.83 -13.66 -4.02
CA SER A 203 7.38 -13.75 -3.74
C SER A 203 6.98 -13.18 -2.37
N CYS A 204 7.91 -12.55 -1.64
CA CYS A 204 7.55 -11.91 -0.38
C CYS A 204 6.56 -10.76 -0.60
N GLY A 205 5.77 -10.44 0.42
CA GLY A 205 4.73 -9.40 0.34
C GLY A 205 5.23 -8.06 -0.20
N TRP A 206 6.43 -7.64 0.22
CA TRP A 206 7.06 -6.39 -0.20
C TRP A 206 7.41 -6.38 -1.68
N CYS A 207 8.11 -7.40 -2.17
CA CYS A 207 8.50 -7.48 -3.58
C CYS A 207 7.30 -7.57 -4.51
N VAL A 208 6.27 -8.31 -4.10
CA VAL A 208 5.04 -8.43 -4.88
C VAL A 208 4.30 -7.09 -4.91
N TRP A 209 4.11 -6.45 -3.77
CA TRP A 209 3.47 -5.14 -3.70
C TRP A 209 4.19 -4.08 -4.54
N VAL A 210 5.52 -3.96 -4.40
CA VAL A 210 6.31 -3.01 -5.20
C VAL A 210 6.12 -3.25 -6.69
N ARG A 211 6.11 -4.52 -7.12
CA ARG A 211 5.90 -4.91 -8.51
C ARG A 211 4.48 -4.57 -8.98
N GLU A 212 3.45 -4.93 -8.20
CA GLU A 212 2.06 -4.63 -8.52
C GLU A 212 1.80 -3.13 -8.63
N VAL A 213 2.30 -2.30 -7.70
CA VAL A 213 2.17 -0.83 -7.76
C VAL A 213 2.91 -0.27 -8.97
N THR A 214 4.14 -0.75 -9.23
CA THR A 214 4.95 -0.28 -10.36
C THR A 214 4.30 -0.59 -11.70
N ASP A 215 3.64 -1.74 -11.83
CA ASP A 215 3.08 -2.23 -13.09
C ASP A 215 1.58 -1.95 -13.23
N TYR A 216 0.95 -1.31 -12.24
CA TYR A 216 -0.48 -0.99 -12.28
C TYR A 216 -0.80 0.03 -13.40
N PRO A 217 -1.89 -0.12 -14.17
CA PRO A 217 -2.94 -1.15 -14.08
C PRO A 217 -2.70 -2.41 -14.92
N MET A 218 -1.56 -2.52 -15.58
CA MET A 218 -1.27 -3.53 -16.61
C MET A 218 -0.70 -4.84 -16.03
N GLY A 219 -0.38 -4.86 -14.73
CA GLY A 219 0.10 -6.06 -14.03
C GLY A 219 -0.93 -7.18 -14.00
N ALA A 220 -0.45 -8.44 -13.92
CA ALA A 220 -1.31 -9.64 -13.87
C ALA A 220 -2.10 -9.75 -12.56
N GLU A 221 -1.55 -9.21 -11.46
CA GLU A 221 -2.15 -9.20 -10.13
C GLU A 221 -2.22 -7.75 -9.62
N GLN A 222 -3.20 -7.46 -8.78
CA GLN A 222 -3.48 -6.11 -8.27
C GLN A 222 -3.94 -6.13 -6.79
N ASP A 223 -3.89 -7.29 -6.14
CA ASP A 223 -4.47 -7.50 -4.81
C ASP A 223 -3.75 -6.65 -3.75
N SER A 224 -2.42 -6.50 -3.84
CA SER A 224 -1.67 -5.65 -2.91
C SER A 224 -1.92 -4.16 -3.13
N VAL A 225 -2.22 -3.73 -4.36
CA VAL A 225 -2.62 -2.35 -4.66
C VAL A 225 -3.97 -2.06 -4.03
N MET A 226 -4.90 -3.01 -4.09
CA MET A 226 -6.22 -2.86 -3.48
C MET A 226 -6.13 -2.85 -1.95
N ALA A 227 -5.37 -3.78 -1.35
CA ALA A 227 -5.14 -3.78 0.09
C ALA A 227 -4.49 -2.46 0.57
N HIS A 228 -3.54 -1.91 -0.20
CA HIS A 228 -2.94 -0.60 0.06
C HIS A 228 -4.00 0.52 0.02
N GLN A 229 -4.86 0.55 -1.01
CA GLN A 229 -5.97 1.51 -1.10
C GLN A 229 -6.90 1.41 0.11
N PHE A 230 -7.24 0.20 0.57
CA PHE A 230 -8.09 0.03 1.74
C PHE A 230 -7.42 0.52 3.03
N ALA A 231 -6.11 0.32 3.18
CA ALA A 231 -5.37 0.89 4.30
C ALA A 231 -5.38 2.43 4.27
N ARG A 232 -5.27 3.04 3.08
CA ARG A 232 -5.42 4.48 2.88
C ARG A 232 -6.81 4.98 3.32
N GLU A 233 -7.86 4.25 2.96
CA GLU A 233 -9.23 4.59 3.38
C GLU A 233 -9.43 4.46 4.89
N ALA A 234 -8.81 3.46 5.52
CA ALA A 234 -8.81 3.32 6.98
C ALA A 234 -8.20 4.55 7.67
N ILE A 235 -7.10 5.08 7.14
CA ILE A 235 -6.45 6.30 7.64
C ILE A 235 -7.38 7.50 7.47
N SER A 236 -8.01 7.64 6.29
CA SER A 236 -8.93 8.74 5.99
C SER A 236 -10.12 8.76 6.95
N LYS A 237 -10.72 7.61 7.22
CA LYS A 237 -11.81 7.49 8.21
C LYS A 237 -11.37 7.87 9.63
N TRP A 238 -10.15 7.51 10.01
CA TRP A 238 -9.61 7.91 11.30
C TRP A 238 -9.45 9.43 11.41
N GLY A 239 -8.90 10.07 10.40
CA GLY A 239 -8.67 11.52 10.35
C GLY A 239 -9.97 12.33 10.45
N THR A 240 -11.06 11.83 9.88
CA THR A 240 -12.39 12.49 9.95
C THR A 240 -13.07 12.30 11.31
N GLY A 241 -12.62 11.34 12.12
CA GLY A 241 -13.15 11.04 13.45
C GLY A 241 -12.44 11.73 14.61
N ILE A 242 -11.29 12.38 14.37
CA ILE A 242 -10.57 13.11 15.41
C ILE A 242 -11.16 14.52 15.53
N THR A 243 -12.24 14.67 16.28
CA THR A 243 -12.55 15.94 16.93
C THR A 243 -11.45 16.17 17.95
N VAL A 244 -10.52 17.07 17.66
CA VAL A 244 -9.54 17.54 18.65
C VAL A 244 -10.34 18.21 19.75
N GLY A 245 -10.58 17.50 20.84
CA GLY A 245 -11.10 18.09 22.08
C GLY A 245 -10.04 19.05 22.58
N VAL A 246 -10.17 20.32 22.21
CA VAL A 246 -9.48 21.42 22.87
C VAL A 246 -9.99 21.40 24.31
N ALA A 247 -9.17 20.86 25.22
CA ALA A 247 -9.41 20.98 26.63
C ALA A 247 -9.40 22.51 26.94
N GLN A 248 -10.58 23.09 27.01
CA GLN A 248 -10.76 24.41 27.61
C GLN A 248 -10.43 24.26 29.11
N GLY A 249 -9.19 24.54 29.44
CA GLY A 249 -8.76 24.78 30.80
C GLY A 249 -9.45 26.05 31.29
N GLY A 250 -10.65 25.90 31.84
CA GLY A 250 -11.31 26.93 32.59
C GLY A 250 -10.56 27.20 33.90
N ALA A 251 -9.64 28.15 33.90
CA ALA A 251 -9.12 28.72 35.13
C ALA A 251 -10.23 29.58 35.74
N SER A 252 -10.95 29.03 36.71
CA SER A 252 -11.81 29.82 37.61
C SER A 252 -10.92 30.64 38.54
N LEU A 253 -10.76 31.91 38.21
CA LEU A 253 -10.25 32.88 39.17
C LEU A 253 -11.37 33.21 40.16
N GLY A 254 -11.32 32.61 41.34
CA GLY A 254 -12.15 33.01 42.46
C GLY A 254 -11.75 34.41 42.94
N THR A 255 -12.64 35.34 42.81
CA THR A 255 -12.57 36.64 43.55
C THR A 255 -13.16 36.46 44.92
N ARG A 256 -12.38 36.80 45.91
CA ARG A 256 -12.85 37.21 47.24
C ARG A 256 -13.06 38.73 47.26
#